data_d1b5f1654a841fd3a0a71fd3bc50a832
#
_entry.id   d1b5f1654a841fd3a0a71fd3bc50a832
#
_cell.length_a   1.000
_cell.length_b   1.000
_cell.length_c   1.000
_cell.angle_alpha   90.00
_cell.angle_beta   90.00
_cell.angle_gamma   90.00
#
_symmetry.space_group_name_H-M   'P 1'
#
loop_
_entity.id
_entity.type
_entity.pdbx_description
1 polymer ?
#
loop_
_entity_poly.entity_id
_entity_poly.type
_entity_poly.pdbx_seq_one_letter_code
_entity_poly.pdbx_strand_id
1 'polypeptide(L)'
;MKKQLTTVFAMLLSAMTWAQAPAFPGAEGHARYITGGRGGTVYHVTNLNDSGTGSLREALGKSNKRTIVFDVSGTINLKSDLKISKGNVTIAGQTAPGDGITLANYTVTVAADNVIIRFIRFRRGNAVNINDGADAIWGRQRKNIMLDHCSFSWSIDEVASFYDNRTFTMQWCTVAEALTNAGHDKGAHGYGGIWGGKEASFHHNFLLHLQNRVPRFNGARYNWGGYDTSKYPNTIQAERVDFRNCVMYNWGTGGCYGGPGGGYINMVNNYYKAGPATTNKTRVTQISKSDSSNGGDNPFPGYTSRYYINGNYVTEAGDEAENYDWKGVVYDNGIPTVNGVKCVNDSKNYYGEGAGNIPIKLNEPIDAGEVTTHSATVAFEKVLAYAGASYRRDAVDTRYAIEAENGIAFYMGSVTGKEGIIDTQNDVGGWPVLTSEATPLDSDKDGMPDDWETANGLNPKLNDSNAYTIDPKGYYTNLEVYMNSLVQDIMIAGNADAMESVQEYYPAYTKADGTYVAAIDGESSGVSEIYAGNVVETRYFNLQGIQVENPAQGIFIRIDIFENGKKHVSKIVAP
;
A
#
# COMPACT_ATOMS: atom_id res chain seq x y z
N MET A 1 -66.41 22.11 -27.03
CA MET A 1 -65.61 21.84 -25.85
C MET A 1 -64.39 21.04 -26.32
N LYS A 2 -63.23 21.73 -26.51
CA LYS A 2 -61.96 21.11 -26.92
C LYS A 2 -61.22 20.76 -25.67
N LYS A 3 -60.87 19.46 -25.45
CA LYS A 3 -59.96 19.00 -24.42
C LYS A 3 -58.55 19.21 -24.93
N GLN A 4 -57.79 20.08 -24.29
CA GLN A 4 -56.32 20.16 -24.47
C GLN A 4 -55.66 19.03 -23.69
N LEU A 5 -54.93 18.20 -24.40
CA LEU A 5 -54.07 17.17 -23.84
C LEU A 5 -52.68 17.80 -23.60
N THR A 6 -52.35 18.08 -22.35
CA THR A 6 -51.03 18.59 -21.98
C THR A 6 -50.09 17.40 -21.78
N THR A 7 -49.21 17.17 -22.75
CA THR A 7 -48.14 16.15 -22.65
C THR A 7 -47.02 16.71 -21.78
N VAL A 8 -46.87 16.19 -20.58
CA VAL A 8 -45.71 16.46 -19.71
C VAL A 8 -44.54 15.60 -20.18
N PHE A 9 -43.60 16.24 -20.81
CA PHE A 9 -42.30 15.63 -21.16
C PHE A 9 -41.43 15.61 -19.90
N ALA A 10 -41.42 14.50 -19.16
CA ALA A 10 -40.47 14.30 -18.06
C ALA A 10 -39.07 14.01 -18.67
N MET A 11 -38.20 15.02 -18.69
CA MET A 11 -36.79 14.80 -18.91
C MET A 11 -36.23 14.02 -17.72
N LEU A 12 -36.00 12.73 -17.92
CA LEU A 12 -35.09 11.95 -17.07
C LEU A 12 -33.67 12.47 -17.33
N LEU A 13 -33.21 13.42 -16.52
CA LEU A 13 -31.77 13.61 -16.33
C LEU A 13 -31.25 12.34 -15.62
N SER A 14 -30.75 11.40 -16.39
CA SER A 14 -29.84 10.39 -15.86
C SER A 14 -28.60 11.18 -15.39
N ALA A 15 -28.49 11.40 -14.08
CA ALA A 15 -27.22 11.76 -13.48
C ALA A 15 -26.26 10.59 -13.79
N MET A 16 -25.43 10.74 -14.82
CA MET A 16 -24.24 9.91 -14.97
C MET A 16 -23.41 10.21 -13.74
N THR A 17 -23.49 9.35 -12.74
CA THR A 17 -22.46 9.28 -11.71
C THR A 17 -21.19 8.82 -12.43
N TRP A 18 -20.34 9.76 -12.76
CA TRP A 18 -18.99 9.44 -13.21
C TRP A 18 -18.38 8.60 -12.12
N ALA A 19 -18.03 7.36 -12.40
CA ALA A 19 -17.28 6.55 -11.47
C ALA A 19 -16.00 7.32 -11.13
N GLN A 20 -15.72 7.47 -9.84
CA GLN A 20 -14.54 8.21 -9.42
C GLN A 20 -13.30 7.43 -9.85
N ALA A 21 -12.42 8.06 -10.64
CA ALA A 21 -11.20 7.43 -11.11
C ALA A 21 -10.26 7.08 -9.95
N PRO A 22 -9.68 5.87 -9.90
CA PRO A 22 -8.63 5.55 -8.95
C PRO A 22 -7.45 6.54 -9.01
N ALA A 23 -6.65 6.60 -7.95
CA ALA A 23 -5.47 7.47 -7.89
C ALA A 23 -4.48 7.17 -9.04
N PHE A 24 -4.35 5.91 -9.38
CA PHE A 24 -3.63 5.35 -10.53
C PHE A 24 -4.10 3.90 -10.72
N PRO A 25 -3.89 3.27 -11.88
CA PRO A 25 -4.17 1.84 -12.03
C PRO A 25 -3.36 1.01 -11.02
N GLY A 26 -4.04 0.15 -10.26
CA GLY A 26 -3.44 -0.60 -9.16
C GLY A 26 -3.39 0.14 -7.81
N ALA A 27 -4.01 1.32 -7.71
CA ALA A 27 -4.28 1.94 -6.41
C ALA A 27 -5.41 1.20 -5.71
N GLU A 28 -5.17 0.73 -4.48
CA GLU A 28 -6.11 -0.11 -3.74
C GLU A 28 -6.35 0.40 -2.30
N GLY A 29 -7.27 -0.23 -1.60
CA GLY A 29 -7.59 0.10 -0.22
C GLY A 29 -8.37 1.40 -0.04
N HIS A 30 -8.42 1.87 1.18
CA HIS A 30 -9.26 3.03 1.52
C HIS A 30 -8.84 4.34 0.81
N ALA A 31 -7.56 4.49 0.41
CA ALA A 31 -7.09 5.66 -0.33
C ALA A 31 -7.15 5.50 -1.87
N ARG A 32 -7.82 4.46 -2.39
CA ARG A 32 -7.90 4.16 -3.82
C ARG A 32 -8.28 5.37 -4.68
N TYR A 33 -9.20 6.20 -4.20
CA TYR A 33 -9.81 7.28 -4.98
C TYR A 33 -9.29 8.68 -4.65
N ILE A 34 -8.15 8.80 -3.99
CA ILE A 34 -7.54 10.12 -3.75
C ILE A 34 -6.92 10.67 -5.05
N THR A 35 -6.70 11.98 -5.10
CA THR A 35 -6.29 12.62 -6.35
C THR A 35 -4.83 13.09 -6.37
N GLY A 36 -4.21 13.25 -5.19
CA GLY A 36 -2.87 13.82 -5.13
C GLY A 36 -2.74 15.11 -5.93
N GLY A 37 -1.80 15.13 -6.86
CA GLY A 37 -1.51 16.25 -7.76
C GLY A 37 -2.27 16.27 -9.08
N ARG A 38 -3.17 15.34 -9.35
CA ARG A 38 -3.90 15.21 -10.65
C ARG A 38 -4.45 16.54 -11.14
N GLY A 39 -4.13 16.91 -12.38
CA GLY A 39 -4.57 18.16 -13.01
C GLY A 39 -3.87 19.40 -12.45
N GLY A 40 -2.73 19.26 -11.80
CA GLY A 40 -1.92 20.35 -11.24
C GLY A 40 -0.73 20.72 -12.10
N THR A 41 0.11 21.62 -11.57
CA THR A 41 1.37 22.01 -12.22
C THR A 41 2.41 20.90 -12.07
N VAL A 42 3.18 20.64 -13.12
CA VAL A 42 4.32 19.73 -13.07
C VAL A 42 5.57 20.50 -12.59
N TYR A 43 6.29 19.92 -11.65
CA TYR A 43 7.57 20.44 -11.15
C TYR A 43 8.65 19.38 -11.33
N HIS A 44 9.75 19.79 -11.97
CA HIS A 44 10.91 18.97 -12.24
C HIS A 44 11.95 19.09 -11.12
N VAL A 45 12.35 17.96 -10.55
CA VAL A 45 13.53 17.90 -9.69
C VAL A 45 14.74 17.64 -10.57
N THR A 46 15.55 18.69 -10.76
CA THR A 46 16.66 18.70 -11.72
C THR A 46 18.03 18.49 -11.08
N ASN A 47 18.10 18.40 -9.76
CA ASN A 47 19.33 18.17 -9.02
C ASN A 47 19.07 17.50 -7.66
N LEU A 48 20.13 16.94 -7.07
CA LEU A 48 20.11 16.23 -5.79
C LEU A 48 20.42 17.13 -4.58
N ASN A 49 20.40 18.44 -4.73
CA ASN A 49 20.62 19.36 -3.63
C ASN A 49 19.48 19.28 -2.59
N ASP A 50 19.82 19.47 -1.32
CA ASP A 50 18.80 19.54 -0.26
C ASP A 50 17.79 20.67 -0.48
N SER A 51 18.26 21.82 -1.00
CA SER A 51 17.44 23.03 -1.19
C SER A 51 17.95 23.88 -2.36
N GLY A 52 17.17 24.89 -2.70
CA GLY A 52 17.45 25.80 -3.82
C GLY A 52 16.68 25.38 -5.08
N THR A 53 16.90 26.14 -6.15
CA THR A 53 16.19 25.96 -7.42
C THR A 53 16.38 24.56 -8.00
N GLY A 54 15.28 23.92 -8.39
CA GLY A 54 15.25 22.57 -8.95
C GLY A 54 15.40 21.43 -7.91
N SER A 55 15.40 21.73 -6.60
CA SER A 55 15.43 20.70 -5.56
C SER A 55 14.03 20.16 -5.25
N LEU A 56 13.97 18.95 -4.70
CA LEU A 56 12.73 18.37 -4.20
C LEU A 56 12.08 19.26 -3.12
N ARG A 57 12.87 19.83 -2.20
CA ARG A 57 12.38 20.71 -1.14
C ARG A 57 11.73 21.97 -1.69
N GLU A 58 12.24 22.54 -2.77
CA GLU A 58 11.60 23.67 -3.45
C GLU A 58 10.23 23.27 -4.03
N ALA A 59 10.14 22.15 -4.76
CA ALA A 59 8.90 21.67 -5.33
C ALA A 59 7.84 21.36 -4.27
N LEU A 60 8.25 20.77 -3.14
CA LEU A 60 7.37 20.51 -1.98
C LEU A 60 6.89 21.79 -1.29
N GLY A 61 7.66 22.89 -1.38
CA GLY A 61 7.31 24.19 -0.82
C GLY A 61 6.19 24.93 -1.55
N LYS A 62 5.90 24.57 -2.81
CA LYS A 62 4.81 25.15 -3.60
C LYS A 62 3.44 24.82 -2.99
N SER A 63 2.50 25.75 -3.06
CA SER A 63 1.17 25.60 -2.43
C SER A 63 0.07 25.14 -3.38
N ASN A 64 0.28 25.25 -4.69
CA ASN A 64 -0.66 24.80 -5.70
C ASN A 64 -0.71 23.26 -5.80
N LYS A 65 -1.79 22.74 -6.39
CA LYS A 65 -1.89 21.33 -6.80
C LYS A 65 -0.77 21.00 -7.77
N ARG A 66 -0.04 19.89 -7.57
CA ARG A 66 1.17 19.61 -8.33
C ARG A 66 1.55 18.14 -8.38
N THR A 67 2.16 17.77 -9.49
CA THR A 67 2.91 16.53 -9.66
C THR A 67 4.41 16.84 -9.71
N ILE A 68 5.20 16.11 -8.95
CA ILE A 68 6.65 16.24 -8.89
C ILE A 68 7.28 15.07 -9.63
N VAL A 69 8.00 15.35 -10.69
CA VAL A 69 8.76 14.41 -11.51
C VAL A 69 10.26 14.64 -11.33
N PHE A 70 11.08 13.64 -11.69
CA PHE A 70 12.52 13.69 -11.47
C PHE A 70 13.27 13.58 -12.81
N ASP A 71 14.16 14.53 -13.06
CA ASP A 71 15.08 14.55 -14.20
C ASP A 71 16.45 13.96 -13.83
N VAL A 72 16.61 13.49 -12.60
CA VAL A 72 17.86 12.94 -12.06
C VAL A 72 17.57 11.73 -11.18
N SER A 73 18.55 10.80 -11.08
CA SER A 73 18.58 9.76 -10.07
C SER A 73 19.72 9.97 -9.09
N GLY A 74 19.57 9.49 -7.86
CA GLY A 74 20.62 9.53 -6.85
C GLY A 74 20.11 9.73 -5.44
N THR A 75 21.06 9.99 -4.52
CA THR A 75 20.75 10.22 -3.11
C THR A 75 20.72 11.73 -2.81
N ILE A 76 19.56 12.20 -2.36
CA ILE A 76 19.39 13.55 -1.81
C ILE A 76 19.78 13.50 -0.33
N ASN A 77 20.95 14.06 -0.03
CA ASN A 77 21.44 14.18 1.33
C ASN A 77 20.79 15.38 2.01
N LEU A 78 19.72 15.14 2.74
CA LEU A 78 19.01 16.17 3.49
C LEU A 78 19.92 16.81 4.54
N LYS A 79 19.74 18.11 4.79
CA LYS A 79 20.46 18.90 5.81
C LYS A 79 19.54 19.32 6.97
N SER A 80 18.27 19.01 6.87
CA SER A 80 17.25 19.17 7.90
C SER A 80 16.04 18.33 7.56
N ASP A 81 15.15 18.12 8.52
CA ASP A 81 13.90 17.40 8.29
C ASP A 81 13.14 17.93 7.07
N LEU A 82 12.56 17.04 6.32
CA LEU A 82 11.77 17.36 5.14
C LEU A 82 10.29 17.24 5.46
N LYS A 83 9.60 18.37 5.55
CA LYS A 83 8.17 18.40 5.87
C LYS A 83 7.32 18.63 4.62
N ILE A 84 6.49 17.65 4.27
CA ILE A 84 5.45 17.79 3.25
C ILE A 84 4.26 18.51 3.90
N SER A 85 4.30 19.84 3.90
CA SER A 85 3.32 20.70 4.59
C SER A 85 2.25 21.27 3.67
N LYS A 86 2.36 21.05 2.37
CA LYS A 86 1.43 21.49 1.33
C LYS A 86 0.87 20.27 0.62
N GLY A 87 -0.42 20.04 0.75
CA GLY A 87 -1.11 18.89 0.16
C GLY A 87 -1.40 19.03 -1.33
N ASN A 88 -2.30 18.20 -1.82
CA ASN A 88 -2.63 18.08 -3.24
C ASN A 88 -1.36 17.86 -4.08
N VAL A 89 -0.56 16.86 -3.70
CA VAL A 89 0.73 16.56 -4.32
C VAL A 89 0.87 15.08 -4.64
N THR A 90 1.42 14.79 -5.82
CA THR A 90 1.94 13.48 -6.21
C THR A 90 3.45 13.58 -6.36
N ILE A 91 4.21 12.69 -5.71
CA ILE A 91 5.66 12.55 -5.85
C ILE A 91 5.90 11.25 -6.63
N ALA A 92 6.30 11.38 -7.89
CA ALA A 92 6.42 10.29 -8.84
C ALA A 92 7.87 9.82 -8.99
N GLY A 93 8.38 9.04 -8.04
CA GLY A 93 9.76 8.54 -8.05
C GLY A 93 10.10 7.66 -9.24
N GLN A 94 9.11 7.01 -9.86
CA GLN A 94 9.28 6.18 -11.05
C GLN A 94 9.73 6.97 -12.31
N THR A 95 9.62 8.30 -12.31
CA THR A 95 10.07 9.13 -13.43
C THR A 95 11.58 9.39 -13.43
N ALA A 96 12.27 9.09 -12.32
CA ALA A 96 13.70 9.31 -12.19
C ALA A 96 14.49 8.41 -13.18
N PRO A 97 15.37 9.00 -14.02
CA PRO A 97 16.14 8.26 -15.02
C PRO A 97 17.30 7.49 -14.35
N GLY A 98 17.33 6.16 -14.45
CA GLY A 98 18.35 5.28 -13.84
C GLY A 98 17.86 4.65 -12.54
N ASP A 99 18.68 4.71 -11.47
CA ASP A 99 18.46 3.91 -10.25
C ASP A 99 17.43 4.49 -9.27
N GLY A 100 16.76 5.59 -9.61
CA GLY A 100 15.72 6.20 -8.77
C GLY A 100 16.27 7.12 -7.67
N ILE A 101 15.40 7.47 -6.70
CA ILE A 101 15.68 8.49 -5.68
C ILE A 101 15.73 7.87 -4.29
N THR A 102 16.77 8.25 -3.53
CA THR A 102 16.89 8.00 -2.08
C THR A 102 16.96 9.31 -1.32
N LEU A 103 16.20 9.43 -0.21
CA LEU A 103 16.30 10.52 0.77
C LEU A 103 17.07 10.00 1.98
N ALA A 104 18.16 10.70 2.35
CA ALA A 104 19.08 10.29 3.41
C ALA A 104 19.23 11.36 4.51
N ASN A 105 19.70 10.95 5.67
CA ASN A 105 20.17 11.73 6.82
C ASN A 105 19.10 12.30 7.76
N TYR A 106 17.92 12.68 7.30
CA TYR A 106 16.90 13.31 8.14
C TYR A 106 15.52 12.68 7.93
N THR A 107 14.62 12.98 8.85
CA THR A 107 13.25 12.51 8.86
C THR A 107 12.40 13.19 7.77
N VAL A 108 11.50 12.42 7.18
CA VAL A 108 10.43 12.97 6.33
C VAL A 108 9.10 12.93 7.07
N THR A 109 8.38 14.06 7.10
CA THR A 109 7.07 14.14 7.73
C THR A 109 5.99 14.42 6.70
N VAL A 110 4.97 13.56 6.63
CA VAL A 110 3.74 13.81 5.86
C VAL A 110 2.78 14.60 6.75
N ALA A 111 2.76 15.92 6.57
CA ALA A 111 2.03 16.86 7.41
C ALA A 111 0.90 17.61 6.65
N ALA A 112 0.44 17.05 5.53
CA ALA A 112 -0.61 17.60 4.70
C ALA A 112 -1.57 16.52 4.23
N ASP A 113 -2.74 16.93 3.76
CA ASP A 113 -3.77 16.06 3.20
C ASP A 113 -3.62 15.91 1.69
N ASN A 114 -4.16 14.83 1.14
CA ASN A 114 -4.15 14.49 -0.28
C ASN A 114 -2.74 14.40 -0.88
N VAL A 115 -1.99 13.39 -0.40
CA VAL A 115 -0.59 13.14 -0.74
C VAL A 115 -0.44 11.74 -1.30
N ILE A 116 0.19 11.63 -2.47
CA ILE A 116 0.57 10.36 -3.09
C ILE A 116 2.10 10.35 -3.22
N ILE A 117 2.75 9.28 -2.75
CA ILE A 117 4.19 9.07 -2.88
C ILE A 117 4.42 7.69 -3.47
N ARG A 118 5.17 7.62 -4.58
CA ARG A 118 5.44 6.37 -5.29
C ARG A 118 6.93 6.21 -5.60
N PHE A 119 7.45 4.99 -5.40
CA PHE A 119 8.80 4.56 -5.81
C PHE A 119 9.95 5.42 -5.25
N ILE A 120 9.85 5.89 -4.02
CA ILE A 120 10.90 6.65 -3.31
C ILE A 120 11.49 5.79 -2.19
N ARG A 121 12.81 5.88 -1.98
CA ARG A 121 13.50 5.29 -0.83
C ARG A 121 13.75 6.33 0.24
N PHE A 122 13.39 6.02 1.47
CA PHE A 122 13.61 6.84 2.67
C PHE A 122 14.58 6.08 3.57
N ARG A 123 15.86 6.41 3.49
CA ARG A 123 16.94 5.76 4.23
C ARG A 123 17.67 6.78 5.08
N ARG A 124 17.09 7.04 6.27
CA ARG A 124 17.55 8.10 7.16
C ARG A 124 19.02 7.92 7.57
N GLY A 125 19.34 6.80 8.19
CA GLY A 125 20.67 6.54 8.76
C GLY A 125 20.93 7.33 10.06
N ASN A 126 22.07 7.04 10.68
CA ASN A 126 22.56 7.72 11.89
C ASN A 126 23.87 8.49 11.67
N ALA A 127 24.20 8.86 10.43
CA ALA A 127 25.41 9.62 10.11
C ALA A 127 25.38 11.05 10.63
N VAL A 128 24.18 11.64 10.75
CA VAL A 128 23.93 12.98 11.29
C VAL A 128 22.72 12.93 12.22
N ASN A 129 22.66 13.84 13.18
CA ASN A 129 21.53 13.99 14.12
C ASN A 129 21.13 12.66 14.82
N ILE A 130 22.08 12.03 15.49
CA ILE A 130 21.94 10.68 16.06
C ILE A 130 21.06 10.61 17.31
N ASN A 131 20.80 11.72 18.00
CA ASN A 131 20.13 11.76 19.31
C ASN A 131 18.69 12.28 19.25
N ASP A 132 18.05 12.33 18.08
CA ASP A 132 16.71 12.89 17.93
C ASP A 132 15.57 11.87 18.07
N GLY A 133 15.89 10.57 18.13
CA GLY A 133 14.89 9.51 18.26
C GLY A 133 13.87 9.47 17.14
N ALA A 134 14.24 9.86 15.92
CA ALA A 134 13.28 10.10 14.85
C ALA A 134 13.09 8.92 13.90
N ASP A 135 11.89 8.86 13.33
CA ASP A 135 11.48 7.95 12.29
C ASP A 135 12.18 8.26 10.96
N ALA A 136 12.24 7.29 10.05
CA ALA A 136 12.65 7.59 8.67
C ALA A 136 11.55 8.38 7.95
N ILE A 137 10.30 7.98 8.13
CA ILE A 137 9.10 8.71 7.67
C ILE A 137 7.93 8.52 8.63
N TRP A 138 7.14 9.56 8.81
CA TRP A 138 5.91 9.44 9.58
C TRP A 138 4.81 10.43 9.15
N GLY A 139 3.56 10.11 9.53
CA GLY A 139 2.42 11.00 9.36
C GLY A 139 1.28 10.67 10.31
N ARG A 140 0.65 11.68 10.92
CA ARG A 140 -0.44 11.53 11.86
C ARG A 140 -1.51 12.61 11.68
N GLN A 141 -2.77 12.23 11.88
CA GLN A 141 -3.92 13.15 11.85
C GLN A 141 -4.06 13.90 10.53
N ARG A 142 -3.90 13.16 9.43
CA ARG A 142 -4.04 13.64 8.06
C ARG A 142 -5.05 12.77 7.30
N LYS A 143 -5.49 13.27 6.14
CA LYS A 143 -6.50 12.62 5.30
C LYS A 143 -5.97 12.38 3.90
N ASN A 144 -6.44 11.31 3.28
CA ASN A 144 -6.17 11.01 1.87
C ASN A 144 -4.67 10.88 1.58
N ILE A 145 -4.05 9.84 2.12
CA ILE A 145 -2.63 9.57 1.92
C ILE A 145 -2.46 8.19 1.30
N MET A 146 -1.65 8.10 0.25
CA MET A 146 -1.21 6.85 -0.36
C MET A 146 0.31 6.79 -0.47
N LEU A 147 0.87 5.70 0.05
CA LEU A 147 2.27 5.33 -0.12
C LEU A 147 2.29 4.04 -0.92
N ASP A 148 2.94 4.06 -2.08
CA ASP A 148 2.95 2.96 -3.03
C ASP A 148 4.37 2.63 -3.48
N HIS A 149 4.78 1.35 -3.35
CA HIS A 149 6.09 0.86 -3.77
C HIS A 149 7.26 1.73 -3.24
N CYS A 150 7.21 2.12 -1.98
CA CYS A 150 8.29 2.85 -1.31
C CYS A 150 9.13 1.93 -0.43
N SER A 151 10.42 2.24 -0.28
CA SER A 151 11.30 1.55 0.67
C SER A 151 11.65 2.47 1.83
N PHE A 152 11.49 1.98 3.04
CA PHE A 152 11.77 2.72 4.28
C PHE A 152 12.78 1.92 5.12
N SER A 153 13.86 2.58 5.59
CA SER A 153 14.87 1.91 6.41
C SER A 153 15.75 2.87 7.20
N TRP A 154 16.50 2.31 8.14
CA TRP A 154 17.60 2.94 8.88
C TRP A 154 17.16 4.11 9.76
N SER A 155 15.98 3.99 10.38
CA SER A 155 15.53 4.93 11.41
C SER A 155 16.29 4.76 12.72
N ILE A 156 16.21 5.76 13.58
CA ILE A 156 16.71 5.70 14.96
C ILE A 156 15.60 5.24 15.92
N ASP A 157 14.35 5.56 15.65
CA ASP A 157 13.15 5.05 16.33
C ASP A 157 12.35 4.15 15.37
N GLU A 158 11.15 4.51 14.94
CA GLU A 158 10.39 3.73 13.98
C GLU A 158 10.81 4.00 12.53
N VAL A 159 10.74 2.96 11.70
CA VAL A 159 11.04 3.10 10.26
C VAL A 159 9.92 3.89 9.57
N ALA A 160 8.66 3.48 9.76
CA ALA A 160 7.52 4.13 9.10
C ALA A 160 6.29 4.09 9.99
N SER A 161 5.90 5.22 10.58
CA SER A 161 4.76 5.33 11.48
C SER A 161 3.62 6.13 10.85
N PHE A 162 2.50 5.46 10.57
CA PHE A 162 1.28 6.08 10.05
C PHE A 162 0.07 5.63 10.85
N TYR A 163 -0.45 6.50 11.68
CA TYR A 163 -1.56 6.21 12.55
C TYR A 163 -2.45 7.43 12.78
N ASP A 164 -3.67 7.17 13.21
CA ASP A 164 -4.66 8.22 13.43
C ASP A 164 -4.88 9.10 12.19
N ASN A 165 -4.65 8.53 10.98
CA ASN A 165 -4.98 9.14 9.70
C ASN A 165 -6.37 8.67 9.24
N ARG A 166 -6.95 9.33 8.24
CA ARG A 166 -8.20 8.92 7.60
C ARG A 166 -8.01 8.70 6.10
N THR A 167 -8.64 7.67 5.56
CA THR A 167 -8.54 7.36 4.13
C THR A 167 -7.06 7.19 3.74
N PHE A 168 -6.45 6.18 4.34
CA PHE A 168 -5.01 5.91 4.24
C PHE A 168 -4.77 4.56 3.56
N THR A 169 -3.76 4.50 2.69
CA THR A 169 -3.22 3.23 2.17
C THR A 169 -1.69 3.27 2.15
N MET A 170 -1.07 2.20 2.65
CA MET A 170 0.32 1.85 2.41
C MET A 170 0.34 0.49 1.74
N GLN A 171 0.73 0.44 0.48
CA GLN A 171 0.73 -0.76 -0.34
C GLN A 171 2.09 -1.03 -0.96
N TRP A 172 2.47 -2.32 -1.04
CA TRP A 172 3.68 -2.78 -1.71
C TRP A 172 4.96 -2.05 -1.22
N CYS A 173 5.00 -1.64 0.03
CA CYS A 173 6.15 -0.95 0.61
C CYS A 173 7.05 -1.91 1.38
N THR A 174 8.36 -1.60 1.44
CA THR A 174 9.33 -2.28 2.31
C THR A 174 9.60 -1.45 3.55
N VAL A 175 9.54 -2.06 4.74
CA VAL A 175 9.84 -1.45 6.06
C VAL A 175 10.91 -2.30 6.71
N ALA A 176 12.16 -1.82 6.76
CA ALA A 176 13.29 -2.69 7.07
C ALA A 176 14.39 -2.02 7.91
N GLU A 177 15.14 -2.84 8.63
CA GLU A 177 16.42 -2.47 9.25
C GLU A 177 16.38 -1.16 10.04
N ALA A 178 15.48 -1.04 11.01
CA ALA A 178 15.61 0.03 12.00
C ALA A 178 16.92 -0.16 12.80
N LEU A 179 17.62 0.94 13.06
CA LEU A 179 18.92 0.93 13.75
C LEU A 179 18.73 0.79 15.25
N THR A 180 19.23 -0.29 15.86
CA THR A 180 18.87 -0.66 17.23
C THR A 180 19.63 0.15 18.28
N ASN A 181 20.96 0.28 18.18
CA ASN A 181 21.76 1.11 19.10
C ASN A 181 22.29 2.36 18.38
N ALA A 182 21.39 3.15 17.84
CA ALA A 182 21.71 4.29 16.98
C ALA A 182 21.80 5.65 17.70
N GLY A 183 21.76 5.64 19.04
CA GLY A 183 21.86 6.87 19.85
C GLY A 183 20.50 7.48 20.26
N HIS A 184 19.40 6.71 20.18
CA HIS A 184 18.11 7.12 20.73
C HIS A 184 18.22 7.43 22.24
N ASP A 185 17.62 8.52 22.71
CA ASP A 185 17.68 9.02 24.10
C ASP A 185 17.11 8.03 25.14
N LYS A 186 16.20 7.13 24.75
CA LYS A 186 15.62 6.05 25.57
C LYS A 186 16.45 4.75 25.54
N GLY A 187 17.61 4.73 24.88
CA GLY A 187 18.45 3.55 24.70
C GLY A 187 18.09 2.75 23.43
N ALA A 188 18.37 1.44 23.44
CA ALA A 188 18.19 0.59 22.29
C ALA A 188 16.73 0.57 21.79
N HIS A 189 16.53 0.88 20.50
CA HIS A 189 15.23 0.89 19.81
C HIS A 189 15.29 -0.05 18.60
N GLY A 190 15.01 0.36 17.40
CA GLY A 190 15.03 -0.50 16.21
C GLY A 190 13.66 -1.03 15.86
N TYR A 191 12.68 -0.12 15.69
CA TYR A 191 11.27 -0.45 15.57
C TYR A 191 10.73 -0.26 14.15
N GLY A 192 9.81 -1.13 13.71
CA GLY A 192 9.18 -1.04 12.39
C GLY A 192 8.25 0.15 12.25
N GLY A 193 7.12 0.15 12.95
CA GLY A 193 6.19 1.27 12.86
C GLY A 193 4.95 1.13 13.72
N ILE A 194 4.33 2.27 14.02
CA ILE A 194 3.00 2.35 14.61
C ILE A 194 2.00 2.56 13.48
N TRP A 195 1.06 1.62 13.32
CA TRP A 195 0.09 1.60 12.23
C TRP A 195 -1.34 1.64 12.76
N GLY A 196 -2.18 2.44 12.13
CA GLY A 196 -3.57 2.60 12.54
C GLY A 196 -4.28 3.67 11.73
N GLY A 197 -5.56 3.89 12.02
CA GLY A 197 -6.31 4.99 11.40
C GLY A 197 -7.79 4.76 11.26
N LYS A 198 -8.43 5.81 10.78
CA LYS A 198 -9.86 5.88 10.49
C LYS A 198 -10.04 5.47 9.03
N GLU A 199 -10.32 4.19 8.80
CA GLU A 199 -10.29 3.59 7.46
C GLU A 199 -8.87 3.60 6.86
N ALA A 200 -8.02 2.69 7.34
CA ALA A 200 -6.63 2.55 6.92
C ALA A 200 -6.35 1.14 6.39
N SER A 201 -5.73 1.05 5.21
CA SER A 201 -5.31 -0.20 4.57
C SER A 201 -3.79 -0.29 4.53
N PHE A 202 -3.28 -1.43 4.97
CA PHE A 202 -1.87 -1.80 4.90
C PHE A 202 -1.77 -3.17 4.26
N HIS A 203 -1.39 -3.24 2.99
CA HIS A 203 -1.37 -4.51 2.28
C HIS A 203 -0.13 -4.72 1.40
N HIS A 204 0.24 -5.98 1.25
CA HIS A 204 1.40 -6.39 0.46
C HIS A 204 2.70 -5.69 0.87
N ASN A 205 2.84 -5.35 2.16
CA ASN A 205 4.05 -4.72 2.67
C ASN A 205 5.04 -5.77 3.18
N PHE A 206 6.31 -5.48 3.03
CA PHE A 206 7.43 -6.31 3.44
C PHE A 206 8.10 -5.72 4.69
N LEU A 207 7.93 -6.37 5.85
CA LEU A 207 8.50 -5.94 7.13
C LEU A 207 9.61 -6.91 7.54
N LEU A 208 10.86 -6.44 7.63
CA LEU A 208 11.96 -7.35 7.95
C LEU A 208 13.08 -6.69 8.76
N HIS A 209 13.83 -7.54 9.49
CA HIS A 209 15.00 -7.13 10.27
C HIS A 209 14.70 -5.99 11.26
N LEU A 210 13.61 -6.14 12.00
CA LEU A 210 13.09 -5.15 12.94
C LEU A 210 13.09 -5.75 14.36
N GLN A 211 13.65 -5.05 15.33
CA GLN A 211 13.70 -5.55 16.71
C GLN A 211 12.29 -5.69 17.30
N ASN A 212 11.36 -4.76 16.97
CA ASN A 212 9.99 -4.70 17.51
C ASN A 212 9.05 -3.91 16.59
N ARG A 213 7.76 -3.83 16.91
CA ARG A 213 6.71 -3.09 16.18
C ARG A 213 6.59 -3.51 14.71
N VAL A 214 6.26 -4.78 14.47
CA VAL A 214 6.25 -5.42 13.14
C VAL A 214 4.82 -5.87 12.73
N PRO A 215 3.87 -4.92 12.60
CA PRO A 215 3.80 -3.58 13.16
C PRO A 215 3.28 -3.54 14.61
N ARG A 216 3.25 -2.34 15.24
CA ARG A 216 2.40 -2.05 16.39
C ARG A 216 1.10 -1.42 15.93
N PHE A 217 -0.04 -2.04 16.16
CA PHE A 217 -1.33 -1.40 15.93
C PHE A 217 -1.63 -0.31 16.95
N ASN A 218 -2.00 0.88 16.47
CA ASN A 218 -2.27 2.04 17.34
C ASN A 218 -3.54 1.88 18.16
N GLY A 219 -4.60 1.31 17.56
CA GLY A 219 -5.94 1.35 18.12
C GLY A 219 -6.49 2.77 18.26
N ALA A 220 -7.62 2.95 18.92
CA ALA A 220 -8.20 4.27 19.18
C ALA A 220 -7.52 4.98 20.36
N ARG A 221 -6.19 4.93 20.43
CA ARG A 221 -5.39 5.48 21.53
C ARG A 221 -5.49 7.01 21.65
N TYR A 222 -5.74 7.69 20.53
CA TYR A 222 -5.93 9.13 20.48
C TYR A 222 -7.37 9.48 20.11
N ASN A 223 -7.94 10.49 20.74
CA ASN A 223 -9.28 10.96 20.45
C ASN A 223 -9.28 12.02 19.34
N TRP A 224 -8.78 11.66 18.18
CA TRP A 224 -8.83 12.55 17.02
C TRP A 224 -10.18 12.47 16.30
N GLY A 225 -10.85 13.61 16.14
CA GLY A 225 -12.18 13.73 15.53
C GLY A 225 -12.20 13.82 13.99
N GLY A 226 -11.10 13.46 13.32
CA GLY A 226 -10.97 13.60 11.85
C GLY A 226 -11.74 12.58 11.01
N TYR A 227 -12.49 11.66 11.63
CA TYR A 227 -13.32 10.65 10.97
C TYR A 227 -14.65 11.22 10.46
N ASP A 228 -15.38 10.43 9.70
CA ASP A 228 -16.71 10.77 9.20
C ASP A 228 -17.77 10.54 10.29
N THR A 229 -18.24 11.62 10.87
CA THR A 229 -19.26 11.57 11.94
C THR A 229 -20.65 11.17 11.44
N SER A 230 -20.90 11.18 10.13
CA SER A 230 -22.13 10.63 9.55
C SER A 230 -22.09 9.11 9.45
N LYS A 231 -20.89 8.54 9.34
CA LYS A 231 -20.66 7.09 9.23
C LYS A 231 -20.36 6.44 10.60
N TYR A 232 -19.62 7.14 11.46
CA TYR A 232 -19.16 6.61 12.73
C TYR A 232 -19.58 7.49 13.91
N PRO A 233 -20.21 6.93 14.96
CA PRO A 233 -20.68 7.70 16.11
C PRO A 233 -19.54 8.14 17.04
N ASN A 234 -18.39 7.49 17.01
CA ASN A 234 -17.26 7.80 17.88
C ASN A 234 -15.92 7.30 17.30
N THR A 235 -14.82 7.69 17.93
CA THR A 235 -13.46 7.38 17.45
C THR A 235 -13.13 5.88 17.50
N ILE A 236 -13.70 5.11 18.45
CA ILE A 236 -13.49 3.66 18.51
C ILE A 236 -14.11 2.99 17.29
N GLN A 237 -15.35 3.35 16.95
CA GLN A 237 -16.03 2.80 15.78
C GLN A 237 -15.37 3.21 14.46
N ALA A 238 -14.75 4.38 14.44
CA ALA A 238 -14.04 4.88 13.27
C ALA A 238 -12.63 4.27 13.10
N GLU A 239 -11.99 3.78 14.18
CA GLU A 239 -10.66 3.14 14.09
C GLU A 239 -10.80 1.78 13.43
N ARG A 240 -10.45 1.71 12.13
CA ARG A 240 -10.61 0.53 11.28
C ARG A 240 -9.35 0.33 10.46
N VAL A 241 -8.69 -0.80 10.69
CA VAL A 241 -7.42 -1.14 10.07
C VAL A 241 -7.55 -2.45 9.34
N ASP A 242 -7.23 -2.45 8.05
CA ASP A 242 -7.03 -3.67 7.29
C ASP A 242 -5.53 -3.93 7.15
N PHE A 243 -5.08 -5.10 7.61
CA PHE A 243 -3.70 -5.57 7.51
C PHE A 243 -3.71 -6.93 6.83
N ARG A 244 -3.37 -6.96 5.53
CA ARG A 244 -3.43 -8.18 4.74
C ARG A 244 -2.26 -8.38 3.80
N ASN A 245 -2.00 -9.64 3.47
CA ASN A 245 -0.97 -10.05 2.51
C ASN A 245 0.41 -9.44 2.79
N CYS A 246 0.67 -9.02 4.02
CA CYS A 246 1.98 -8.53 4.44
C CYS A 246 2.89 -9.70 4.80
N VAL A 247 4.19 -9.52 4.56
CA VAL A 247 5.23 -10.49 4.88
C VAL A 247 6.07 -9.96 6.02
N MET A 248 6.17 -10.72 7.11
CA MET A 248 7.05 -10.43 8.24
C MET A 248 8.19 -11.44 8.25
N TYR A 249 9.43 -10.93 8.20
CA TYR A 249 10.63 -11.76 8.25
C TYR A 249 11.61 -11.27 9.31
N ASN A 250 12.22 -12.20 10.03
CA ASN A 250 13.31 -11.96 10.98
C ASN A 250 13.06 -10.79 11.95
N TRP A 251 11.89 -10.78 12.58
CA TRP A 251 11.64 -9.85 13.70
C TRP A 251 12.43 -10.30 14.95
N GLY A 252 12.81 -9.35 15.80
CA GLY A 252 13.53 -9.65 17.04
C GLY A 252 12.61 -10.18 18.14
N THR A 253 12.48 -9.44 19.23
CA THR A 253 11.71 -9.86 20.42
C THR A 253 10.23 -9.49 20.37
N GLY A 254 9.87 -8.41 19.67
CA GLY A 254 8.53 -7.83 19.74
C GLY A 254 7.53 -8.43 18.76
N GLY A 255 7.86 -8.50 17.49
CA GLY A 255 6.93 -8.92 16.43
C GLY A 255 5.73 -7.99 16.30
N CYS A 256 4.58 -8.54 15.85
CA CYS A 256 3.32 -7.84 15.73
C CYS A 256 2.59 -7.75 17.09
N TYR A 257 2.01 -6.57 17.41
CA TYR A 257 1.23 -6.38 18.63
C TYR A 257 0.40 -5.09 18.61
N GLY A 258 -0.42 -4.89 19.62
CA GLY A 258 -1.05 -3.59 19.88
C GLY A 258 -2.57 -3.62 19.92
N GLY A 259 -3.18 -2.56 19.38
CA GLY A 259 -4.62 -2.33 19.39
C GLY A 259 -5.21 -1.80 20.71
N PRO A 260 -4.42 -1.02 21.55
CA PRO A 260 -4.97 -0.46 22.78
C PRO A 260 -5.99 0.64 22.49
N GLY A 261 -6.95 0.84 23.38
CA GLY A 261 -7.93 1.93 23.31
C GLY A 261 -9.17 1.65 22.46
N GLY A 262 -9.23 0.49 21.80
CA GLY A 262 -10.38 0.09 20.99
C GLY A 262 -10.16 0.21 19.49
N GLY A 263 -11.19 -0.13 18.71
CA GLY A 263 -11.18 -0.17 17.27
C GLY A 263 -11.32 -1.58 16.71
N TYR A 264 -11.13 -1.71 15.40
CA TYR A 264 -11.34 -2.94 14.65
C TYR A 264 -10.16 -3.20 13.73
N ILE A 265 -9.66 -4.43 13.70
CA ILE A 265 -8.48 -4.81 12.93
C ILE A 265 -8.72 -6.11 12.18
N ASN A 266 -8.52 -6.09 10.86
CA ASN A 266 -8.35 -7.31 10.06
C ASN A 266 -6.87 -7.70 10.05
N MET A 267 -6.59 -8.99 10.17
CA MET A 267 -5.28 -9.61 9.91
C MET A 267 -5.51 -10.80 8.99
N VAL A 268 -5.36 -10.59 7.69
CA VAL A 268 -5.81 -11.54 6.66
C VAL A 268 -4.66 -11.97 5.76
N ASN A 269 -4.46 -13.28 5.63
CA ASN A 269 -3.52 -13.88 4.69
C ASN A 269 -2.09 -13.29 4.77
N ASN A 270 -1.62 -12.95 5.97
CA ASN A 270 -0.25 -12.51 6.17
C ASN A 270 0.70 -13.71 6.31
N TYR A 271 1.95 -13.52 5.93
CA TYR A 271 2.98 -14.55 5.98
C TYR A 271 4.04 -14.21 7.03
N TYR A 272 4.22 -15.09 8.02
CA TYR A 272 5.18 -14.95 9.10
C TYR A 272 6.31 -15.96 8.91
N LYS A 273 7.52 -15.49 8.65
CA LYS A 273 8.73 -16.30 8.53
C LYS A 273 9.76 -15.89 9.58
N ALA A 274 9.96 -16.77 10.57
CA ALA A 274 11.01 -16.53 11.54
C ALA A 274 12.39 -16.53 10.86
N GLY A 275 13.28 -15.66 11.33
CA GLY A 275 14.66 -15.60 10.90
C GLY A 275 15.62 -15.81 12.09
N PRO A 276 16.94 -15.61 11.87
CA PRO A 276 17.96 -15.86 12.88
C PRO A 276 17.76 -15.11 14.20
N ALA A 277 17.25 -13.87 14.17
CA ALA A 277 17.03 -13.04 15.36
C ALA A 277 15.68 -13.28 16.04
N THR A 278 14.77 -14.04 15.42
CA THR A 278 13.39 -14.16 15.89
C THR A 278 13.27 -15.01 17.16
N THR A 279 12.61 -14.48 18.19
CA THR A 279 12.43 -15.19 19.48
C THR A 279 11.04 -15.81 19.63
N ASN A 280 9.97 -15.08 19.34
CA ASN A 280 8.58 -15.55 19.44
C ASN A 280 8.11 -16.06 18.08
N LYS A 281 8.64 -17.20 17.65
CA LYS A 281 8.60 -17.67 16.26
C LYS A 281 7.20 -17.97 15.72
N THR A 282 6.26 -18.38 16.59
CA THR A 282 4.89 -18.74 16.20
C THR A 282 3.85 -17.69 16.59
N ARG A 283 4.28 -16.52 17.09
CA ARG A 283 3.34 -15.48 17.49
C ARG A 283 2.83 -14.68 16.27
N VAL A 284 1.52 -14.75 16.03
CA VAL A 284 0.82 -13.92 15.03
C VAL A 284 0.67 -12.50 15.54
N THR A 285 0.14 -12.32 16.75
CA THR A 285 0.05 -11.00 17.38
C THR A 285 -0.10 -11.09 18.90
N GLN A 286 0.25 -9.99 19.58
CA GLN A 286 -0.10 -9.80 20.99
C GLN A 286 -1.15 -8.69 21.09
N ILE A 287 -2.35 -9.03 21.53
CA ILE A 287 -3.44 -8.09 21.72
C ILE A 287 -3.22 -7.30 23.00
N SER A 288 -3.12 -5.99 22.87
CA SER A 288 -2.84 -5.07 23.97
C SER A 288 -4.09 -4.31 24.41
N LYS A 289 -4.23 -4.13 25.72
CA LYS A 289 -5.20 -3.19 26.26
C LYS A 289 -4.52 -1.85 26.58
N SER A 290 -5.31 -0.81 26.60
CA SER A 290 -4.82 0.50 27.04
C SER A 290 -4.69 0.55 28.57
N ASP A 291 -3.61 1.18 29.02
CA ASP A 291 -3.43 1.53 30.42
C ASP A 291 -3.19 3.05 30.55
N SER A 292 -3.23 3.54 31.80
CA SER A 292 -3.00 4.96 32.09
C SER A 292 -1.56 5.41 31.86
N SER A 293 -0.61 4.47 31.65
CA SER A 293 0.81 4.76 31.52
C SER A 293 1.25 5.00 30.07
N ASN A 294 0.42 4.65 29.08
CA ASN A 294 0.74 4.75 27.66
C ASN A 294 0.65 6.17 27.05
N GLY A 295 1.00 7.18 27.82
CA GLY A 295 1.01 8.58 27.39
C GLY A 295 -0.36 9.24 27.51
N GLY A 296 -0.39 10.49 27.95
CA GLY A 296 -1.56 11.25 28.40
C GLY A 296 -2.75 11.42 27.47
N ASP A 297 -2.78 10.72 26.35
CA ASP A 297 -3.83 10.78 25.32
C ASP A 297 -4.61 9.47 25.17
N ASN A 298 -4.66 8.64 26.21
CA ASN A 298 -5.49 7.44 26.18
C ASN A 298 -6.87 7.69 26.80
N PRO A 299 -7.87 8.10 25.99
CA PRO A 299 -9.20 8.45 26.51
C PRO A 299 -10.02 7.22 26.92
N PHE A 300 -9.53 6.01 26.62
CA PHE A 300 -10.27 4.75 26.81
C PHE A 300 -9.44 3.71 27.58
N PRO A 301 -9.13 3.97 28.87
CA PRO A 301 -8.39 3.00 29.71
C PRO A 301 -9.12 1.66 29.83
N GLY A 302 -8.38 0.57 29.69
CA GLY A 302 -8.91 -0.78 29.77
C GLY A 302 -9.48 -1.34 28.47
N TYR A 303 -9.62 -0.52 27.42
CA TYR A 303 -10.12 -0.98 26.12
C TYR A 303 -9.04 -1.63 25.27
N THR A 304 -9.47 -2.57 24.43
CA THR A 304 -8.65 -3.16 23.36
C THR A 304 -9.45 -3.21 22.06
N SER A 305 -8.76 -3.30 20.93
CA SER A 305 -9.40 -3.51 19.62
C SER A 305 -10.03 -4.91 19.52
N ARG A 306 -10.98 -5.03 18.60
CA ARG A 306 -11.54 -6.32 18.16
C ARG A 306 -10.86 -6.74 16.86
N TYR A 307 -10.68 -8.05 16.68
CA TYR A 307 -9.87 -8.61 15.60
C TYR A 307 -10.62 -9.64 14.78
N TYR A 308 -10.48 -9.53 13.46
CA TYR A 308 -10.70 -10.62 12.52
C TYR A 308 -9.33 -11.15 12.07
N ILE A 309 -9.03 -12.42 12.35
CA ILE A 309 -7.74 -13.04 12.05
C ILE A 309 -8.02 -14.32 11.27
N ASN A 310 -7.61 -14.37 10.00
CA ASN A 310 -7.93 -15.48 9.10
C ASN A 310 -6.90 -15.65 7.98
N GLY A 311 -6.55 -16.89 7.67
CA GLY A 311 -5.71 -17.26 6.54
C GLY A 311 -4.21 -16.97 6.71
N ASN A 312 -3.75 -16.64 7.92
CA ASN A 312 -2.35 -16.32 8.16
C ASN A 312 -1.48 -17.58 8.20
N TYR A 313 -0.32 -17.50 7.56
CA TYR A 313 0.65 -18.58 7.47
C TYR A 313 1.85 -18.31 8.38
N VAL A 314 2.23 -19.30 9.21
CA VAL A 314 3.38 -19.19 10.14
C VAL A 314 4.33 -20.36 9.91
N THR A 315 5.50 -20.11 9.31
CA THR A 315 6.45 -21.18 8.91
C THR A 315 6.85 -22.11 10.05
N GLU A 316 7.05 -21.56 11.24
CA GLU A 316 7.56 -22.33 12.40
C GLU A 316 6.47 -23.17 13.11
N ALA A 317 5.23 -23.10 12.65
CA ALA A 317 4.14 -23.95 13.17
C ALA A 317 4.10 -25.34 12.51
N GLY A 318 5.02 -25.65 11.58
CA GLY A 318 5.14 -26.96 10.94
C GLY A 318 3.88 -27.35 10.18
N ASP A 319 3.33 -28.55 10.48
CA ASP A 319 2.13 -29.07 9.84
C ASP A 319 0.86 -28.21 10.09
N GLU A 320 0.90 -27.29 11.05
CA GLU A 320 -0.17 -26.35 11.36
C GLU A 320 0.06 -24.94 10.81
N ALA A 321 1.06 -24.75 9.93
CA ALA A 321 1.47 -23.44 9.45
C ALA A 321 0.35 -22.68 8.74
N GLU A 322 -0.45 -23.37 7.94
CA GLU A 322 -1.57 -22.79 7.21
C GLU A 322 -2.77 -22.52 8.15
N ASN A 323 -3.34 -21.33 8.04
CA ASN A 323 -4.44 -20.88 8.90
C ASN A 323 -4.12 -20.98 10.42
N TYR A 324 -2.88 -20.66 10.79
CA TYR A 324 -2.43 -20.72 12.17
C TYR A 324 -3.16 -19.72 13.08
N ASP A 325 -3.43 -18.53 12.57
CA ASP A 325 -4.38 -17.54 13.06
C ASP A 325 -4.43 -17.35 14.59
N TRP A 326 -5.56 -17.71 15.19
CA TRP A 326 -5.82 -17.54 16.63
C TRP A 326 -4.93 -18.42 17.52
N LYS A 327 -4.30 -19.46 17.01
CA LYS A 327 -3.31 -20.27 17.75
C LYS A 327 -2.06 -19.45 18.11
N GLY A 328 -1.68 -18.49 17.24
CA GLY A 328 -0.56 -17.59 17.45
C GLY A 328 -0.90 -16.29 18.20
N VAL A 329 -2.09 -16.17 18.78
CA VAL A 329 -2.52 -14.95 19.47
C VAL A 329 -2.21 -15.06 20.97
N VAL A 330 -1.51 -14.05 21.49
CA VAL A 330 -1.29 -13.85 22.92
C VAL A 330 -1.97 -12.56 23.39
N TYR A 331 -2.15 -12.41 24.69
CA TYR A 331 -2.90 -11.30 25.27
C TYR A 331 -2.14 -10.65 26.42
N ASP A 332 -2.27 -9.34 26.57
CA ASP A 332 -1.81 -8.63 27.76
C ASP A 332 -2.57 -9.11 29.01
N ASN A 333 -1.90 -9.05 30.16
CA ASN A 333 -2.50 -9.37 31.45
C ASN A 333 -3.70 -8.44 31.72
N GLY A 334 -4.73 -8.98 32.36
CA GLY A 334 -5.92 -8.24 32.77
C GLY A 334 -6.96 -8.00 31.66
N ILE A 335 -6.84 -8.63 30.49
CA ILE A 335 -7.95 -8.74 29.54
C ILE A 335 -8.96 -9.75 30.12
N PRO A 336 -10.24 -9.36 30.31
CA PRO A 336 -11.23 -10.22 30.96
C PRO A 336 -11.56 -11.43 30.09
N THR A 337 -11.90 -12.54 30.76
CA THR A 337 -12.39 -13.76 30.12
C THR A 337 -13.79 -14.06 30.66
N VAL A 338 -14.75 -14.22 29.75
CA VAL A 338 -16.14 -14.58 30.06
C VAL A 338 -16.48 -15.84 29.29
N ASN A 339 -16.95 -16.88 30.04
CA ASN A 339 -17.25 -18.19 29.44
C ASN A 339 -16.11 -18.76 28.57
N GLY A 340 -14.86 -18.58 28.99
CA GLY A 340 -13.68 -19.04 28.26
C GLY A 340 -13.25 -18.14 27.09
N VAL A 341 -13.97 -17.05 26.79
CA VAL A 341 -13.68 -16.13 25.68
C VAL A 341 -13.05 -14.85 26.22
N LYS A 342 -11.98 -14.39 25.59
CA LYS A 342 -11.41 -13.08 25.89
C LYS A 342 -12.32 -11.98 25.38
N CYS A 343 -12.60 -11.00 26.24
CA CYS A 343 -13.54 -9.92 25.96
C CYS A 343 -12.91 -8.54 26.25
N VAL A 344 -13.40 -7.52 25.55
CA VAL A 344 -13.27 -6.15 25.98
C VAL A 344 -14.42 -5.79 26.91
N ASN A 345 -14.14 -5.03 27.97
CA ASN A 345 -15.21 -4.50 28.82
C ASN A 345 -15.73 -3.18 28.22
N ASP A 346 -16.95 -3.21 27.70
CA ASP A 346 -17.61 -2.03 27.13
C ASP A 346 -18.80 -1.58 27.99
N SER A 347 -18.51 -1.04 29.17
CA SER A 347 -19.55 -0.49 30.04
C SER A 347 -20.19 0.81 29.51
N LYS A 348 -19.61 1.42 28.46
CA LYS A 348 -20.06 2.68 27.87
C LYS A 348 -20.68 2.50 26.48
N ASN A 349 -20.77 1.28 26.01
CA ASN A 349 -21.35 0.94 24.70
C ASN A 349 -20.67 1.65 23.50
N TYR A 350 -19.34 1.80 23.52
CA TYR A 350 -18.61 2.41 22.41
C TYR A 350 -18.63 1.59 21.13
N TYR A 351 -18.86 0.28 21.23
CA TYR A 351 -18.97 -0.61 20.08
C TYR A 351 -20.40 -0.73 19.52
N GLY A 352 -21.39 -0.06 20.12
CA GLY A 352 -22.79 -0.12 19.69
C GLY A 352 -23.52 -1.42 20.01
N GLU A 353 -22.98 -2.24 20.91
CA GLU A 353 -23.46 -3.60 21.21
C GLU A 353 -24.05 -3.74 22.62
N GLY A 354 -24.47 -2.70 23.25
CA GLY A 354 -24.91 -2.72 24.64
C GLY A 354 -23.75 -2.79 25.64
N ALA A 355 -24.04 -2.51 26.91
CA ALA A 355 -23.05 -2.55 27.98
C ALA A 355 -22.65 -4.00 28.30
N GLY A 356 -21.40 -4.20 28.72
CA GLY A 356 -20.90 -5.48 29.20
C GLY A 356 -19.60 -5.93 28.56
N ASN A 357 -19.37 -7.23 28.59
CA ASN A 357 -18.17 -7.84 28.02
C ASN A 357 -18.44 -8.28 26.57
N ILE A 358 -17.63 -7.79 25.63
CA ILE A 358 -17.79 -8.04 24.20
C ILE A 358 -16.61 -8.91 23.71
N PRO A 359 -16.86 -9.98 22.93
CA PRO A 359 -15.80 -10.83 22.40
C PRO A 359 -14.80 -10.03 21.57
N ILE A 360 -13.50 -10.25 21.80
CA ILE A 360 -12.41 -9.64 21.01
C ILE A 360 -12.41 -10.18 19.58
N LYS A 361 -12.75 -11.46 19.41
CA LYS A 361 -12.83 -12.11 18.09
C LYS A 361 -14.05 -11.59 17.32
N LEU A 362 -13.80 -11.10 16.10
CA LEU A 362 -14.82 -10.84 15.10
C LEU A 362 -15.08 -12.11 14.29
N ASN A 363 -16.35 -12.35 13.94
CA ASN A 363 -16.74 -13.47 13.08
C ASN A 363 -16.60 -13.14 11.58
N GLU A 364 -16.70 -11.85 11.24
CA GLU A 364 -16.62 -11.34 9.87
C GLU A 364 -15.57 -10.24 9.79
N PRO A 365 -14.91 -10.06 8.65
CA PRO A 365 -13.97 -8.97 8.45
C PRO A 365 -14.69 -7.61 8.45
N ILE A 366 -13.95 -6.58 8.82
CA ILE A 366 -14.39 -5.21 8.56
C ILE A 366 -14.11 -4.85 7.09
N ASP A 367 -14.78 -3.81 6.61
CA ASP A 367 -14.51 -3.20 5.31
C ASP A 367 -13.00 -2.84 5.20
N ALA A 368 -12.37 -3.31 4.15
CA ALA A 368 -10.94 -3.12 3.85
C ALA A 368 -10.69 -2.03 2.80
N GLY A 369 -11.76 -1.50 2.22
CA GLY A 369 -11.72 -0.89 0.91
C GLY A 369 -11.57 -1.97 -0.18
N GLU A 370 -11.40 -1.56 -1.41
CA GLU A 370 -11.14 -2.47 -2.53
C GLU A 370 -9.68 -2.90 -2.52
N VAL A 371 -9.38 -4.16 -2.16
CA VAL A 371 -8.01 -4.71 -2.06
C VAL A 371 -7.95 -6.09 -2.69
N THR A 372 -7.06 -6.25 -3.68
CA THR A 372 -6.67 -7.54 -4.22
C THR A 372 -6.12 -8.43 -3.10
N THR A 373 -6.59 -9.66 -3.03
CA THR A 373 -6.26 -10.56 -1.93
C THR A 373 -5.68 -11.87 -2.46
N HIS A 374 -4.44 -12.17 -2.05
CA HIS A 374 -3.76 -13.44 -2.32
C HIS A 374 -3.88 -14.41 -1.13
N SER A 375 -3.61 -15.70 -1.35
CA SER A 375 -3.25 -16.58 -0.23
C SER A 375 -1.95 -16.09 0.40
N ALA A 376 -1.70 -16.44 1.66
CA ALA A 376 -0.50 -16.00 2.36
C ALA A 376 0.80 -16.47 1.65
N THR A 377 0.81 -17.66 1.09
CA THR A 377 1.97 -18.21 0.37
C THR A 377 2.22 -17.49 -0.95
N VAL A 378 1.19 -17.20 -1.73
CA VAL A 378 1.32 -16.40 -2.96
C VAL A 378 1.72 -14.96 -2.60
N ALA A 379 1.16 -14.38 -1.54
CA ALA A 379 1.58 -13.05 -1.06
C ALA A 379 3.07 -13.00 -0.73
N PHE A 380 3.64 -14.06 -0.13
CA PHE A 380 5.09 -14.15 0.12
C PHE A 380 5.89 -13.98 -1.17
N GLU A 381 5.57 -14.75 -2.21
CA GLU A 381 6.26 -14.68 -3.50
C GLU A 381 6.12 -13.29 -4.15
N LYS A 382 4.89 -12.75 -4.19
CA LYS A 382 4.59 -11.45 -4.80
C LYS A 382 5.27 -10.29 -4.06
N VAL A 383 5.23 -10.29 -2.74
CA VAL A 383 5.85 -9.24 -1.92
C VAL A 383 7.37 -9.25 -2.09
N LEU A 384 8.02 -10.41 -2.08
CA LEU A 384 9.46 -10.49 -2.33
C LEU A 384 9.83 -9.98 -3.73
N ALA A 385 8.99 -10.25 -4.72
CA ALA A 385 9.24 -9.82 -6.10
C ALA A 385 8.98 -8.31 -6.31
N TYR A 386 7.95 -7.74 -5.70
CA TYR A 386 7.42 -6.42 -6.13
C TYR A 386 7.39 -5.34 -5.03
N ALA A 387 7.55 -5.65 -3.74
CA ALA A 387 7.54 -4.61 -2.71
C ALA A 387 8.78 -3.72 -2.74
N GLY A 388 8.63 -2.50 -2.19
CA GLY A 388 9.64 -1.46 -2.18
C GLY A 388 9.72 -0.67 -3.49
N ALA A 389 10.78 0.11 -3.67
CA ALA A 389 11.04 0.87 -4.91
C ALA A 389 11.48 -0.09 -6.03
N SER A 390 10.62 -1.05 -6.35
CA SER A 390 10.92 -2.23 -7.17
C SER A 390 11.07 -1.95 -8.66
N TYR A 391 10.64 -0.78 -9.16
CA TYR A 391 10.88 -0.38 -10.54
C TYR A 391 12.38 -0.34 -10.90
N ARG A 392 13.18 0.13 -9.94
CA ARG A 392 14.65 0.11 -10.02
C ARG A 392 15.18 -0.30 -8.64
N ARG A 393 15.14 -1.60 -8.37
CA ARG A 393 15.55 -2.14 -7.06
C ARG A 393 17.05 -2.01 -6.89
N ASP A 394 17.50 -1.38 -5.81
CA ASP A 394 18.91 -1.28 -5.50
C ASP A 394 19.45 -2.52 -4.76
N ALA A 395 20.77 -2.52 -4.46
CA ALA A 395 21.44 -3.65 -3.81
C ALA A 395 20.88 -3.97 -2.40
N VAL A 396 20.39 -2.96 -1.67
CA VAL A 396 19.83 -3.14 -0.33
C VAL A 396 18.46 -3.82 -0.41
N ASP A 397 17.55 -3.32 -1.26
CA ASP A 397 16.24 -3.95 -1.43
C ASP A 397 16.33 -5.34 -2.07
N THR A 398 17.32 -5.56 -2.95
CA THR A 398 17.61 -6.88 -3.53
C THR A 398 18.07 -7.87 -2.45
N ARG A 399 18.96 -7.44 -1.56
CA ARG A 399 19.44 -8.24 -0.44
C ARG A 399 18.29 -8.66 0.47
N TYR A 400 17.38 -7.77 0.81
CA TYR A 400 16.20 -8.07 1.63
C TYR A 400 15.38 -9.24 1.10
N ALA A 401 15.10 -9.24 -0.20
CA ALA A 401 14.35 -10.33 -0.83
C ALA A 401 15.13 -11.67 -0.75
N ILE A 402 16.43 -11.67 -1.04
CA ILE A 402 17.28 -12.86 -0.98
C ILE A 402 17.35 -13.41 0.44
N GLU A 403 17.53 -12.55 1.45
CA GLU A 403 17.62 -12.96 2.85
C GLU A 403 16.31 -13.60 3.32
N ALA A 404 15.18 -13.02 3.00
CA ALA A 404 13.87 -13.56 3.38
C ALA A 404 13.55 -14.85 2.62
N GLU A 405 13.86 -14.94 1.33
CA GLU A 405 13.66 -16.15 0.53
C GLU A 405 14.42 -17.34 1.15
N ASN A 406 15.66 -17.13 1.52
CA ASN A 406 16.55 -18.20 2.03
C ASN A 406 16.51 -18.38 3.56
N GLY A 407 15.84 -17.51 4.32
CA GLY A 407 15.74 -17.60 5.78
C GLY A 407 17.05 -17.26 6.50
N ILE A 408 17.85 -16.37 5.94
CA ILE A 408 19.19 -15.99 6.42
C ILE A 408 19.28 -14.47 6.63
N ALA A 409 20.38 -14.02 7.24
CA ALA A 409 20.79 -12.62 7.25
C ALA A 409 22.30 -12.53 6.96
N PHE A 410 22.69 -11.71 6.01
CA PHE A 410 24.11 -11.57 5.62
C PHE A 410 24.93 -10.74 6.60
N TYR A 411 24.27 -9.90 7.38
CA TYR A 411 24.90 -8.95 8.29
C TYR A 411 24.35 -9.08 9.70
N MET A 412 25.11 -8.60 10.66
CA MET A 412 24.70 -8.50 12.06
C MET A 412 24.99 -7.10 12.60
N GLY A 413 24.29 -6.72 13.66
CA GLY A 413 24.56 -5.46 14.34
C GLY A 413 25.90 -5.44 15.03
N SER A 414 26.65 -4.37 14.85
CA SER A 414 28.00 -4.18 15.42
C SER A 414 28.02 -4.13 16.96
N VAL A 415 26.90 -3.77 17.59
CA VAL A 415 26.72 -3.70 19.05
C VAL A 415 25.78 -4.82 19.53
N THR A 416 24.65 -5.02 18.87
CA THR A 416 23.67 -6.06 19.26
C THR A 416 24.19 -7.47 19.03
N GLY A 417 25.08 -7.68 18.06
CA GLY A 417 25.56 -8.99 17.64
C GLY A 417 24.47 -9.93 17.11
N LYS A 418 23.31 -9.39 16.72
CA LYS A 418 22.18 -10.17 16.20
C LYS A 418 22.13 -10.11 14.67
N GLU A 419 21.96 -11.27 14.06
CA GLU A 419 21.87 -11.41 12.60
C GLU A 419 20.62 -10.71 12.06
N GLY A 420 20.82 -9.77 11.13
CA GLY A 420 19.80 -8.93 10.50
C GLY A 420 19.34 -7.74 11.35
N ILE A 421 19.61 -7.71 12.65
CA ILE A 421 19.23 -6.57 13.53
C ILE A 421 20.46 -5.66 13.67
N ILE A 422 20.56 -4.66 12.82
CA ILE A 422 21.71 -3.77 12.71
C ILE A 422 21.63 -2.58 13.67
N ASP A 423 22.77 -1.94 13.93
CA ASP A 423 22.90 -0.79 14.83
C ASP A 423 23.22 0.50 14.09
N THR A 424 23.79 0.38 12.91
CA THR A 424 24.11 1.50 12.01
C THR A 424 24.01 1.05 10.56
N GLN A 425 23.69 1.94 9.65
CA GLN A 425 23.75 1.64 8.22
C GLN A 425 25.14 1.20 7.74
N ASN A 426 26.19 1.51 8.51
CA ASN A 426 27.56 1.09 8.18
C ASN A 426 27.75 -0.42 8.37
N ASP A 427 26.96 -1.09 9.21
CA ASP A 427 26.99 -2.54 9.39
C ASP A 427 26.68 -3.28 8.07
N VAL A 428 25.98 -2.62 7.14
CA VAL A 428 25.58 -3.16 5.83
C VAL A 428 26.21 -2.42 4.65
N GLY A 429 27.25 -1.61 4.89
CA GLY A 429 27.98 -0.90 3.85
C GLY A 429 27.44 0.49 3.49
N GLY A 430 26.41 0.98 4.18
CA GLY A 430 25.86 2.32 3.97
C GLY A 430 24.98 2.45 2.70
N TRP A 431 24.80 3.69 2.27
CA TRP A 431 23.97 3.99 1.11
C TRP A 431 24.60 3.50 -0.20
N PRO A 432 23.87 2.73 -1.03
CA PRO A 432 24.34 2.40 -2.37
C PRO A 432 24.60 3.65 -3.21
N VAL A 433 25.61 3.57 -4.07
CA VAL A 433 25.82 4.57 -5.11
C VAL A 433 24.78 4.34 -6.21
N LEU A 434 23.93 5.34 -6.44
CA LEU A 434 22.89 5.29 -7.45
C LEU A 434 23.35 6.04 -8.70
N THR A 435 23.14 5.43 -9.87
CA THR A 435 23.49 5.98 -11.16
C THR A 435 22.30 6.76 -11.74
N SER A 436 22.56 7.97 -12.24
CA SER A 436 21.61 8.71 -13.05
C SER A 436 21.89 8.45 -14.52
N GLU A 437 20.88 8.09 -15.28
CA GLU A 437 20.94 8.04 -16.73
C GLU A 437 20.69 9.44 -17.32
N ALA A 438 20.86 9.57 -18.64
CA ALA A 438 20.54 10.82 -19.33
C ALA A 438 19.03 11.09 -19.21
N THR A 439 18.69 12.33 -18.84
CA THR A 439 17.30 12.76 -18.79
C THR A 439 16.70 12.72 -20.20
N PRO A 440 15.57 12.05 -20.42
CA PRO A 440 14.86 12.14 -21.69
C PRO A 440 14.52 13.59 -22.03
N LEU A 441 14.54 13.93 -23.33
CA LEU A 441 14.17 15.27 -23.78
C LEU A 441 12.67 15.49 -23.54
N ASP A 442 12.35 16.59 -22.89
CA ASP A 442 11.00 17.09 -22.62
C ASP A 442 11.02 18.59 -22.94
N SER A 443 10.56 18.94 -24.16
CA SER A 443 10.74 20.26 -24.75
C SER A 443 9.86 21.34 -24.16
N ASP A 444 8.65 21.01 -23.71
CA ASP A 444 7.67 21.94 -23.14
C ASP A 444 7.57 21.88 -21.61
N LYS A 445 8.34 20.97 -21.00
CA LYS A 445 8.44 20.79 -19.53
C LYS A 445 7.13 20.39 -18.86
N ASP A 446 6.42 19.48 -19.48
CA ASP A 446 5.14 18.99 -18.96
C ASP A 446 5.24 17.63 -18.25
N GLY A 447 6.44 17.06 -18.20
CA GLY A 447 6.76 15.83 -17.48
C GLY A 447 6.69 14.56 -18.34
N MET A 448 6.43 14.69 -19.63
CA MET A 448 6.42 13.60 -20.60
C MET A 448 7.59 13.77 -21.59
N PRO A 449 8.32 12.69 -21.95
CA PRO A 449 9.37 12.77 -22.98
C PRO A 449 8.81 12.99 -24.39
N ASP A 450 9.50 13.81 -25.19
CA ASP A 450 9.14 14.14 -26.58
C ASP A 450 8.89 12.90 -27.47
N ASP A 451 9.70 11.86 -27.30
CA ASP A 451 9.57 10.61 -28.06
C ASP A 451 8.33 9.80 -27.64
N TRP A 452 8.03 9.78 -26.35
CA TRP A 452 6.81 9.14 -25.85
C TRP A 452 5.55 9.90 -26.29
N GLU A 453 5.56 11.24 -26.24
CA GLU A 453 4.45 12.07 -26.72
C GLU A 453 4.19 11.84 -28.20
N THR A 454 5.26 11.89 -29.01
CA THR A 454 5.18 11.65 -30.46
C THR A 454 4.58 10.27 -30.76
N ALA A 455 5.00 9.22 -30.03
CA ALA A 455 4.48 7.86 -30.20
C ALA A 455 2.98 7.77 -29.86
N ASN A 456 2.49 8.62 -28.96
CA ASN A 456 1.08 8.67 -28.54
C ASN A 456 0.24 9.76 -29.25
N GLY A 457 0.82 10.40 -30.30
CA GLY A 457 0.11 11.38 -31.12
C GLY A 457 -0.10 12.73 -30.43
N LEU A 458 0.67 13.01 -29.38
CA LEU A 458 0.73 14.32 -28.72
C LEU A 458 1.74 15.24 -29.40
N ASN A 459 1.76 16.52 -29.02
CA ASN A 459 2.69 17.51 -29.56
C ASN A 459 3.75 17.87 -28.52
N PRO A 460 5.03 17.46 -28.67
CA PRO A 460 6.12 17.72 -27.72
C PRO A 460 6.47 19.20 -27.43
N LYS A 461 5.72 20.14 -28.01
CA LYS A 461 5.87 21.58 -27.80
C LYS A 461 4.63 22.24 -27.20
N LEU A 462 3.66 21.46 -26.78
CA LEU A 462 2.40 21.92 -26.22
C LEU A 462 2.15 21.24 -24.89
N ASN A 463 2.36 21.94 -23.80
CA ASN A 463 2.04 21.41 -22.48
C ASN A 463 0.59 20.95 -22.41
N ASP A 464 0.37 19.65 -22.55
CA ASP A 464 -0.94 19.00 -22.49
C ASP A 464 -1.01 17.88 -21.41
N SER A 465 -0.07 17.89 -20.47
CA SER A 465 0.02 16.95 -19.33
C SER A 465 -1.30 16.73 -18.60
N ASN A 466 -2.13 17.75 -18.51
CA ASN A 466 -3.43 17.73 -17.83
C ASN A 466 -4.62 17.43 -18.76
N ALA A 467 -4.39 17.21 -20.04
CA ALA A 467 -5.43 16.75 -20.97
C ALA A 467 -5.71 15.25 -20.76
N TYR A 468 -6.81 14.78 -21.33
CA TYR A 468 -7.25 13.38 -21.28
C TYR A 468 -7.30 12.79 -22.69
N THR A 469 -6.33 13.14 -23.53
CA THR A 469 -6.34 12.80 -24.95
C THR A 469 -6.11 11.32 -25.20
N ILE A 470 -5.25 10.69 -24.37
CA ILE A 470 -4.87 9.28 -24.51
C ILE A 470 -5.89 8.35 -23.88
N ASP A 471 -6.51 8.76 -22.78
CA ASP A 471 -7.50 7.94 -22.07
C ASP A 471 -8.94 8.25 -22.53
N PRO A 472 -9.58 7.40 -23.33
CA PRO A 472 -10.94 7.60 -23.81
C PRO A 472 -12.01 7.57 -22.72
N LYS A 473 -11.71 6.97 -21.54
CA LYS A 473 -12.62 7.02 -20.38
C LYS A 473 -12.49 8.32 -19.59
N GLY A 474 -11.42 9.09 -19.80
CA GLY A 474 -11.16 10.33 -19.07
C GLY A 474 -10.88 10.13 -17.58
N TYR A 475 -10.34 8.99 -17.19
CA TYR A 475 -9.94 8.71 -15.81
C TYR A 475 -8.58 9.31 -15.49
N TYR A 476 -7.63 9.21 -16.44
CA TYR A 476 -6.23 9.58 -16.26
C TYR A 476 -5.81 10.65 -17.25
N THR A 477 -5.10 11.65 -16.74
CA THR A 477 -4.47 12.68 -17.58
C THR A 477 -3.35 12.07 -18.43
N ASN A 478 -2.93 12.76 -19.51
CA ASN A 478 -1.83 12.30 -20.35
C ASN A 478 -0.57 11.97 -19.52
N LEU A 479 -0.19 12.88 -18.59
CA LEU A 479 0.93 12.65 -17.68
C LEU A 479 0.71 11.40 -16.79
N GLU A 480 -0.49 11.17 -16.30
CA GLU A 480 -0.77 9.97 -15.48
C GLU A 480 -0.67 8.70 -16.32
N VAL A 481 -1.13 8.70 -17.57
CA VAL A 481 -0.91 7.57 -18.48
C VAL A 481 0.58 7.30 -18.68
N TYR A 482 1.38 8.34 -18.93
CA TYR A 482 2.84 8.22 -19.03
C TYR A 482 3.45 7.63 -17.75
N MET A 483 3.21 8.25 -16.59
CA MET A 483 3.81 7.79 -15.33
C MET A 483 3.42 6.35 -14.98
N ASN A 484 2.20 5.94 -15.31
CA ASN A 484 1.72 4.58 -15.07
C ASN A 484 2.28 3.58 -16.09
N SER A 485 2.52 3.98 -17.35
CA SER A 485 3.13 3.14 -18.37
C SER A 485 4.52 2.63 -17.97
N LEU A 486 5.27 3.42 -17.16
CA LEU A 486 6.59 3.04 -16.65
C LEU A 486 6.57 1.82 -15.72
N VAL A 487 5.47 1.61 -15.01
CA VAL A 487 5.37 0.62 -13.91
C VAL A 487 4.20 -0.35 -14.08
N GLN A 488 3.48 -0.29 -15.20
CA GLN A 488 2.30 -1.11 -15.43
C GLN A 488 2.57 -2.61 -15.29
N ASP A 489 3.70 -3.08 -15.80
CA ASP A 489 4.07 -4.50 -15.75
C ASP A 489 4.24 -4.98 -14.28
N ILE A 490 4.76 -4.11 -13.39
CA ILE A 490 4.90 -4.39 -11.96
C ILE A 490 3.52 -4.49 -11.30
N MET A 491 2.62 -3.55 -11.59
CA MET A 491 1.27 -3.52 -11.02
C MET A 491 0.47 -4.75 -11.42
N ILE A 492 0.52 -5.13 -12.70
CA ILE A 492 -0.18 -6.32 -13.23
C ILE A 492 0.40 -7.60 -12.64
N ALA A 493 1.73 -7.74 -12.65
CA ALA A 493 2.39 -8.95 -12.16
C ALA A 493 2.25 -9.10 -10.63
N GLY A 494 2.24 -7.99 -9.90
CA GLY A 494 1.96 -7.97 -8.47
C GLY A 494 0.58 -8.54 -8.14
N ASN A 495 -0.45 -8.13 -8.87
CA ASN A 495 -1.84 -8.54 -8.64
C ASN A 495 -2.22 -9.88 -9.30
N ALA A 496 -1.32 -10.50 -10.07
CA ALA A 496 -1.58 -11.80 -10.67
C ALA A 496 -1.69 -12.93 -9.62
N ASP A 497 -2.46 -13.97 -9.93
CA ASP A 497 -2.67 -15.17 -9.09
C ASP A 497 -3.45 -14.89 -7.78
N ALA A 498 -4.17 -13.79 -7.71
CA ALA A 498 -4.98 -13.45 -6.56
C ALA A 498 -6.22 -14.36 -6.42
N MET A 499 -6.64 -14.58 -5.17
CA MET A 499 -7.91 -15.24 -4.84
C MET A 499 -9.10 -14.31 -5.15
N GLU A 500 -8.91 -13.03 -4.88
CA GLU A 500 -9.88 -11.96 -5.16
C GLU A 500 -9.13 -10.78 -5.75
N SER A 501 -9.56 -10.28 -6.91
CA SER A 501 -8.91 -9.16 -7.61
C SER A 501 -9.81 -7.94 -7.67
N VAL A 502 -9.21 -6.79 -7.43
CA VAL A 502 -9.84 -5.51 -7.75
C VAL A 502 -9.87 -5.35 -9.27
N GLN A 503 -11.01 -4.91 -9.78
CA GLN A 503 -11.14 -4.63 -11.21
C GLN A 503 -10.39 -3.33 -11.54
N GLU A 504 -9.43 -3.43 -12.45
CA GLU A 504 -8.56 -2.32 -12.84
C GLU A 504 -8.71 -1.94 -14.31
N TYR A 505 -8.62 -0.65 -14.57
CA TYR A 505 -8.55 -0.11 -15.91
C TYR A 505 -7.16 0.49 -16.18
N TYR A 506 -6.50 0.00 -17.22
CA TYR A 506 -5.25 0.55 -17.74
C TYR A 506 -5.50 1.09 -19.14
N PRO A 507 -5.32 2.40 -19.40
CA PRO A 507 -5.43 2.96 -20.74
C PRO A 507 -4.45 2.33 -21.71
N ALA A 508 -4.80 2.26 -23.00
CA ALA A 508 -3.85 1.92 -24.04
C ALA A 508 -2.83 3.03 -24.24
N TYR A 509 -1.61 2.68 -24.62
CA TYR A 509 -0.55 3.63 -24.96
C TYR A 509 0.44 2.99 -25.93
N THR A 510 1.32 3.81 -26.52
CA THR A 510 2.44 3.35 -27.34
C THR A 510 3.76 3.71 -26.63
N LYS A 511 4.65 2.75 -26.47
CA LYS A 511 6.00 3.00 -25.94
C LYS A 511 6.81 3.85 -26.92
N ALA A 512 7.85 4.54 -26.46
CA ALA A 512 8.73 5.37 -27.30
C ALA A 512 9.38 4.58 -28.46
N ASP A 513 9.56 3.28 -28.33
CA ASP A 513 10.07 2.38 -29.37
C ASP A 513 9.01 2.00 -30.42
N GLY A 514 7.78 2.50 -30.32
CA GLY A 514 6.66 2.20 -31.20
C GLY A 514 5.84 0.96 -30.82
N THR A 515 6.16 0.27 -29.73
CA THR A 515 5.39 -0.89 -29.25
C THR A 515 4.04 -0.44 -28.71
N TYR A 516 2.94 -0.88 -29.31
CA TYR A 516 1.59 -0.63 -28.82
C TYR A 516 1.24 -1.55 -27.66
N VAL A 517 0.73 -0.98 -26.57
CA VAL A 517 0.19 -1.67 -25.39
C VAL A 517 -1.32 -1.44 -25.35
N ALA A 518 -2.08 -2.53 -25.45
CA ALA A 518 -3.54 -2.46 -25.46
C ALA A 518 -4.09 -2.08 -24.08
N ALA A 519 -5.25 -1.44 -24.06
CA ALA A 519 -5.97 -1.17 -22.80
C ALA A 519 -6.37 -2.49 -22.13
N ILE A 520 -6.30 -2.49 -20.80
CA ILE A 520 -6.92 -3.52 -19.96
C ILE A 520 -8.15 -2.89 -19.31
N ASP A 521 -9.31 -3.49 -19.52
CA ASP A 521 -10.57 -3.02 -18.96
C ASP A 521 -11.17 -4.10 -18.07
N GLY A 522 -10.95 -3.98 -16.76
CA GLY A 522 -11.46 -4.92 -15.77
C GLY A 522 -12.99 -4.99 -15.71
N GLU A 523 -13.70 -3.95 -16.20
CA GLU A 523 -15.17 -3.96 -16.24
C GLU A 523 -15.74 -4.84 -17.37
N SER A 524 -14.94 -5.14 -18.40
CA SER A 524 -15.40 -5.78 -19.63
C SER A 524 -15.14 -7.27 -19.73
N SER A 525 -14.39 -7.88 -18.83
CA SER A 525 -14.17 -9.33 -18.91
C SER A 525 -13.61 -9.89 -17.61
N GLY A 526 -14.11 -11.03 -17.20
CA GLY A 526 -13.26 -11.97 -16.48
C GLY A 526 -11.94 -12.08 -17.24
N VAL A 527 -10.85 -12.18 -16.49
CA VAL A 527 -9.46 -12.26 -16.94
C VAL A 527 -9.36 -12.82 -18.35
N SER A 528 -8.96 -12.02 -19.34
CA SER A 528 -8.39 -12.59 -20.55
C SER A 528 -7.01 -13.12 -20.16
N GLU A 529 -6.98 -14.33 -19.59
CA GLU A 529 -5.77 -15.13 -19.67
C GLU A 529 -5.32 -15.05 -21.12
N ILE A 530 -4.07 -14.65 -21.35
CA ILE A 530 -3.47 -14.80 -22.68
C ILE A 530 -3.40 -16.30 -22.90
N TYR A 531 -4.46 -16.86 -23.51
CA TYR A 531 -4.47 -18.23 -23.95
C TYR A 531 -3.58 -18.31 -25.17
N ALA A 532 -2.28 -18.54 -24.93
CA ALA A 532 -1.36 -18.82 -26.03
C ALA A 532 -1.71 -20.20 -26.63
N GLY A 533 -2.26 -20.20 -27.82
CA GLY A 533 -2.61 -21.43 -28.55
C GLY A 533 -3.96 -21.33 -29.29
N ASN A 534 -4.19 -22.22 -30.24
CA ASN A 534 -5.46 -22.32 -30.95
C ASN A 534 -6.51 -23.03 -30.08
N VAL A 535 -7.77 -22.62 -30.19
CA VAL A 535 -8.89 -23.35 -29.60
C VAL A 535 -9.09 -24.64 -30.41
N VAL A 536 -8.97 -25.78 -29.75
CA VAL A 536 -9.15 -27.10 -30.36
C VAL A 536 -10.56 -27.67 -30.21
N GLU A 537 -11.28 -27.19 -29.17
CA GLU A 537 -12.66 -27.62 -28.93
C GLU A 537 -13.45 -26.50 -28.22
N THR A 538 -14.71 -26.32 -28.62
CA THR A 538 -15.66 -25.45 -27.94
C THR A 538 -16.88 -26.25 -27.49
N ARG A 539 -17.27 -26.13 -26.23
CA ARG A 539 -18.48 -26.74 -25.67
C ARG A 539 -19.41 -25.66 -25.12
N TYR A 540 -20.72 -25.91 -25.26
CA TYR A 540 -21.74 -25.02 -24.71
C TYR A 540 -22.59 -25.75 -23.68
N PHE A 541 -23.00 -25.06 -22.63
CA PHE A 541 -23.88 -25.57 -21.57
C PHE A 541 -25.00 -24.57 -21.30
N ASN A 542 -26.20 -25.06 -21.05
CA ASN A 542 -27.26 -24.20 -20.51
C ASN A 542 -27.06 -23.90 -19.03
N LEU A 543 -27.89 -23.04 -18.46
CA LEU A 543 -27.78 -22.67 -17.03
C LEU A 543 -28.05 -23.81 -16.04
N GLN A 544 -28.59 -24.94 -16.51
CA GLN A 544 -28.75 -26.17 -15.73
C GLN A 544 -27.55 -27.12 -15.83
N GLY A 545 -26.47 -26.69 -16.52
CA GLY A 545 -25.25 -27.49 -16.69
C GLY A 545 -25.35 -28.59 -17.75
N ILE A 546 -26.40 -28.60 -18.59
CA ILE A 546 -26.60 -29.59 -19.67
C ILE A 546 -25.88 -29.09 -20.91
N GLN A 547 -25.04 -29.95 -21.52
CA GLN A 547 -24.31 -29.61 -22.75
C GLN A 547 -25.30 -29.47 -23.93
N VAL A 548 -25.06 -28.46 -24.77
CA VAL A 548 -25.88 -28.11 -25.94
C VAL A 548 -24.97 -27.99 -27.14
N GLU A 549 -25.30 -28.66 -28.24
CA GLU A 549 -24.47 -28.62 -29.46
C GLU A 549 -24.57 -27.28 -30.20
N ASN A 550 -25.77 -26.72 -30.27
CA ASN A 550 -26.04 -25.45 -30.96
C ASN A 550 -26.84 -24.52 -30.00
N PRO A 551 -26.21 -23.52 -29.37
CA PRO A 551 -26.91 -22.59 -28.52
C PRO A 551 -27.89 -21.76 -29.37
N ALA A 552 -29.18 -21.94 -29.10
CA ALA A 552 -30.25 -21.12 -29.66
C ALA A 552 -30.47 -19.89 -28.75
N GLN A 553 -31.57 -19.16 -28.89
CA GLN A 553 -31.88 -17.98 -28.09
C GLN A 553 -31.78 -18.22 -26.57
N GLY A 554 -30.98 -17.41 -25.86
CA GLY A 554 -30.83 -17.48 -24.42
C GLY A 554 -29.41 -17.27 -23.92
N ILE A 555 -29.21 -17.57 -22.62
CA ILE A 555 -27.91 -17.45 -21.94
C ILE A 555 -27.28 -18.84 -21.82
N PHE A 556 -26.01 -18.95 -22.22
CA PHE A 556 -25.24 -20.19 -22.19
C PHE A 556 -23.85 -19.96 -21.59
N ILE A 557 -23.25 -21.01 -21.09
CA ILE A 557 -21.84 -21.07 -20.69
C ILE A 557 -21.07 -21.69 -21.85
N ARG A 558 -20.08 -21.00 -22.40
CA ARG A 558 -19.14 -21.46 -23.41
C ARG A 558 -17.84 -21.85 -22.74
N ILE A 559 -17.31 -23.00 -23.07
CA ILE A 559 -16.00 -23.51 -22.63
C ILE A 559 -15.15 -23.75 -23.88
N ASP A 560 -14.10 -22.95 -24.06
CA ASP A 560 -13.08 -23.15 -25.08
C ASP A 560 -11.91 -23.94 -24.50
N ILE A 561 -11.47 -25.00 -25.17
CA ILE A 561 -10.33 -25.81 -24.76
C ILE A 561 -9.20 -25.55 -25.78
N PHE A 562 -8.03 -25.18 -25.28
CA PHE A 562 -6.85 -24.81 -26.05
C PHE A 562 -5.92 -26.03 -26.26
N GLU A 563 -5.03 -25.95 -27.25
CA GLU A 563 -4.04 -27.00 -27.57
C GLU A 563 -3.17 -27.40 -26.35
N ASN A 564 -2.93 -26.48 -25.43
CA ASN A 564 -2.18 -26.72 -24.19
C ASN A 564 -3.00 -27.33 -23.04
N GLY A 565 -4.26 -27.72 -23.31
CA GLY A 565 -5.18 -28.32 -22.35
C GLY A 565 -5.85 -27.31 -21.38
N LYS A 566 -5.52 -26.03 -21.46
CA LYS A 566 -6.20 -24.99 -20.68
C LYS A 566 -7.63 -24.80 -21.17
N LYS A 567 -8.51 -24.33 -20.28
CA LYS A 567 -9.93 -24.09 -20.56
C LYS A 567 -10.28 -22.64 -20.26
N HIS A 568 -10.96 -21.99 -21.18
CA HIS A 568 -11.59 -20.70 -20.96
C HIS A 568 -13.11 -20.86 -20.83
N VAL A 569 -13.68 -20.28 -19.79
CA VAL A 569 -15.12 -20.34 -19.52
C VAL A 569 -15.70 -18.95 -19.66
N SER A 570 -16.68 -18.78 -20.53
CA SER A 570 -17.34 -17.49 -20.76
C SER A 570 -18.86 -17.64 -20.77
N LYS A 571 -19.57 -16.58 -20.36
CA LYS A 571 -21.02 -16.46 -20.51
C LYS A 571 -21.32 -15.83 -21.86
N ILE A 572 -22.16 -16.45 -22.67
CA ILE A 572 -22.62 -15.90 -23.93
C ILE A 572 -24.14 -15.71 -23.93
N VAL A 573 -24.60 -14.73 -24.69
CA VAL A 573 -26.03 -14.51 -24.98
C VAL A 573 -26.20 -14.82 -26.47
N ALA A 574 -26.90 -15.91 -26.78
CA ALA A 574 -27.28 -16.23 -28.16
C ALA A 574 -28.54 -15.43 -28.53
N PRO A 575 -28.59 -14.79 -29.70
CA PRO A 575 -29.67 -13.91 -30.15
C PRO A 575 -31.01 -14.60 -30.35
#